data_325aecefdbd349a23f4f5497ba6d1365
#
_entry.id   325aecefdbd349a23f4f5497ba6d1365
#
_cell.length_a   1.000
_cell.length_b   1.000
_cell.length_c   1.000
_cell.angle_alpha   90.00
_cell.angle_beta   90.00
_cell.angle_gamma   90.00
#
_symmetry.space_group_name_H-M   'P 1'
#
loop_
_entity.id
_entity.type
_entity.pdbx_description
1 polymer ?
#
loop_
_entity_poly.entity_id
_entity_poly.type
_entity_poly.pdbx_seq_one_letter_code
_entity_poly.pdbx_strand_id
1 'polypeptide(L)'
;LVASQVSNAVMGFISNFQVALNPQITKDYATGNITGMERLSYLGIKYSFLILFMMAFPLCLNIDYVLHLWLVDVPDYAALFIILIMIDALCGTLFGTPFMTSLSATGWIRNYQIVVSCIILCIFPIGYIALKFGCSASSVFYISIFFTLIAGFVRFLFCRSLIGYSLKKLIKDVLSPVAGVTVLSLPLPVFIKYHFLEAQTLGNFISLCII
;
A
#
# COMPACT_ATOMS: atom_id res chain seq x y z
N LEU A 1 6.86 -16.63 -5.88
CA LEU A 1 7.26 -16.97 -4.50
C LEU A 1 8.19 -15.91 -3.90
N VAL A 2 9.32 -15.56 -4.54
CA VAL A 2 10.31 -14.58 -4.02
C VAL A 2 9.69 -13.21 -3.80
N ALA A 3 8.98 -12.69 -4.81
CA ALA A 3 8.31 -11.38 -4.74
C ALA A 3 7.31 -11.29 -3.58
N SER A 4 6.55 -12.36 -3.33
CA SER A 4 5.62 -12.39 -2.20
C SER A 4 6.31 -12.49 -0.84
N GLN A 5 7.48 -13.12 -0.73
CA GLN A 5 8.24 -13.17 0.52
C GLN A 5 8.76 -11.78 0.92
N VAL A 6 9.32 -11.04 -0.03
CA VAL A 6 9.77 -9.65 0.20
C VAL A 6 8.59 -8.77 0.64
N SER A 7 7.47 -8.85 -0.09
CA SER A 7 6.27 -8.10 0.24
C SER A 7 5.74 -8.43 1.64
N ASN A 8 5.65 -9.71 1.99
CA ASN A 8 5.14 -10.14 3.29
C ASN A 8 6.01 -9.67 4.45
N ALA A 9 7.34 -9.65 4.29
CA ALA A 9 8.25 -9.14 5.31
C ALA A 9 8.00 -7.65 5.59
N VAL A 10 7.89 -6.83 4.54
CA VAL A 10 7.61 -5.39 4.65
C VAL A 10 6.20 -5.13 5.20
N MET A 11 5.20 -5.86 4.70
CA MET A 11 3.80 -5.71 5.13
C MET A 11 3.58 -6.14 6.59
N GLY A 12 4.39 -7.07 7.12
CA GLY A 12 4.33 -7.48 8.52
C GLY A 12 4.54 -6.32 9.50
N PHE A 13 5.46 -5.42 9.21
CA PHE A 13 5.68 -4.21 10.04
C PHE A 13 4.46 -3.30 10.05
N ILE A 14 3.87 -3.05 8.88
CA ILE A 14 2.70 -2.19 8.75
C ILE A 14 1.47 -2.79 9.42
N SER A 15 1.27 -4.10 9.26
CA SER A 15 0.18 -4.82 9.90
C SER A 15 0.24 -4.68 11.42
N ASN A 16 1.41 -4.88 12.03
CA ASN A 16 1.58 -4.72 13.48
C ASN A 16 1.28 -3.28 13.95
N PHE A 17 1.74 -2.27 13.19
CA PHE A 17 1.42 -0.88 13.49
C PHE A 17 -0.10 -0.60 13.41
N GLN A 18 -0.77 -1.09 12.36
CA GLN A 18 -2.20 -0.90 12.17
C GLN A 18 -3.02 -1.62 13.24
N VAL A 19 -2.64 -2.85 13.61
CA VAL A 19 -3.31 -3.63 14.66
C VAL A 19 -3.25 -2.91 16.01
N ALA A 20 -2.17 -2.22 16.32
CA ALA A 20 -2.05 -1.43 17.56
C ALA A 20 -3.06 -0.27 17.65
N LEU A 21 -3.55 0.24 16.51
CA LEU A 21 -4.56 1.31 16.46
C LEU A 21 -6.00 0.80 16.61
N ASN A 22 -6.25 -0.46 16.30
CA ASN A 22 -7.61 -1.03 16.26
C ASN A 22 -8.40 -0.88 17.58
N PRO A 23 -7.82 -1.15 18.77
CA PRO A 23 -8.54 -1.02 20.03
C PRO A 23 -9.00 0.42 20.29
N GLN A 24 -8.15 1.40 19.95
CA GLN A 24 -8.48 2.80 20.17
C GLN A 24 -9.57 3.30 19.21
N ILE A 25 -9.51 2.90 17.92
CA ILE A 25 -10.54 3.21 16.92
C ILE A 25 -11.91 2.66 17.38
N THR A 26 -11.93 1.42 17.86
CA THR A 26 -13.16 0.78 18.35
C THR A 26 -13.69 1.44 19.63
N LYS A 27 -12.79 1.83 20.56
CA LYS A 27 -13.14 2.55 21.78
C LYS A 27 -13.75 3.91 21.48
N ASP A 28 -13.14 4.68 20.55
CA ASP A 28 -13.65 5.99 20.16
C ASP A 28 -15.06 5.89 19.56
N TYR A 29 -15.34 4.86 18.77
CA TYR A 29 -16.70 4.58 18.29
C TYR A 29 -17.66 4.28 19.43
N ALA A 30 -17.30 3.39 20.36
CA ALA A 30 -18.15 3.00 21.49
C ALA A 30 -18.47 4.17 22.44
N THR A 31 -17.58 5.16 22.55
CA THR A 31 -17.78 6.37 23.37
C THR A 31 -18.46 7.50 22.59
N GLY A 32 -18.86 7.30 21.33
CA GLY A 32 -19.47 8.33 20.48
C GLY A 32 -18.50 9.41 19.98
N ASN A 33 -17.19 9.24 20.18
CA ASN A 33 -16.17 10.17 19.73
C ASN A 33 -15.82 9.95 18.24
N ILE A 34 -16.78 10.22 17.35
CA ILE A 34 -16.61 10.00 15.91
C ILE A 34 -15.47 10.86 15.31
N THR A 35 -15.28 12.08 15.82
CA THR A 35 -14.19 12.96 15.35
C THR A 35 -12.81 12.42 15.73
N GLY A 36 -12.66 11.85 16.93
CA GLY A 36 -11.45 11.17 17.37
C GLY A 36 -11.15 9.94 16.52
N MET A 37 -12.16 9.12 16.29
CA MET A 37 -12.09 7.94 15.44
C MET A 37 -11.67 8.28 13.99
N GLU A 38 -12.28 9.29 13.36
CA GLU A 38 -11.92 9.77 12.03
C GLU A 38 -10.46 10.21 11.98
N ARG A 39 -10.05 11.06 12.94
CA ARG A 39 -8.68 11.56 13.02
C ARG A 39 -7.66 10.43 13.19
N LEU A 40 -7.93 9.48 14.08
CA LEU A 40 -7.04 8.35 14.34
C LEU A 40 -6.94 7.44 13.11
N SER A 41 -8.04 7.19 12.41
CA SER A 41 -8.05 6.42 11.17
C SER A 41 -7.20 7.10 10.08
N TYR A 42 -7.33 8.41 9.89
CA TYR A 42 -6.53 9.16 8.92
C TYR A 42 -5.04 9.19 9.27
N LEU A 43 -4.70 9.36 10.55
CA LEU A 43 -3.31 9.27 11.01
C LEU A 43 -2.73 7.87 10.79
N GLY A 44 -3.52 6.83 11.11
CA GLY A 44 -3.14 5.45 10.89
C GLY A 44 -2.82 5.16 9.43
N ILE A 45 -3.67 5.60 8.51
CA ILE A 45 -3.46 5.44 7.06
C ILE A 45 -2.22 6.20 6.60
N LYS A 46 -2.09 7.47 6.98
CA LYS A 46 -0.97 8.33 6.61
C LYS A 46 0.36 7.75 7.06
N TYR A 47 0.48 7.38 8.32
CA TYR A 47 1.73 6.83 8.84
C TYR A 47 2.02 5.43 8.32
N SER A 48 1.01 4.57 8.13
CA SER A 48 1.20 3.27 7.47
C SER A 48 1.77 3.42 6.06
N PHE A 49 1.25 4.37 5.28
CA PHE A 49 1.78 4.65 3.95
C PHE A 49 3.23 5.15 4.00
N LEU A 50 3.53 6.11 4.89
CA LEU A 50 4.87 6.67 4.99
C LEU A 50 5.90 5.62 5.44
N ILE A 51 5.55 4.77 6.39
CA ILE A 51 6.41 3.67 6.85
C ILE A 51 6.65 2.69 5.70
N LEU A 52 5.58 2.28 4.99
CA LEU A 52 5.71 1.38 3.83
C LEU A 52 6.56 2.02 2.74
N PHE A 53 6.32 3.29 2.43
CA PHE A 53 7.06 4.01 1.41
C PHE A 53 8.55 4.13 1.76
N MET A 54 8.87 4.45 3.01
CA MET A 54 10.25 4.53 3.50
C MET A 54 11.00 3.20 3.36
N MET A 55 10.32 2.06 3.54
CA MET A 55 10.93 0.73 3.38
C MET A 55 10.95 0.28 1.91
N ALA A 56 9.84 0.47 1.19
CA ALA A 56 9.69 -0.01 -0.18
C ALA A 56 10.52 0.79 -1.19
N PHE A 57 10.68 2.09 -0.99
CA PHE A 57 11.32 2.96 -1.95
C PHE A 57 12.81 2.63 -2.18
N PRO A 58 13.70 2.57 -1.15
CA PRO A 58 15.09 2.19 -1.35
C PRO A 58 15.24 0.75 -1.83
N LEU A 59 14.32 -0.15 -1.41
CA LEU A 59 14.30 -1.53 -1.89
C LEU A 59 14.00 -1.58 -3.40
N CYS A 60 13.00 -0.85 -3.88
CA CYS A 60 12.67 -0.80 -5.31
C CYS A 60 13.77 -0.15 -6.14
N LEU A 61 14.48 0.84 -5.61
CA LEU A 61 15.59 1.48 -6.31
C LEU A 61 16.77 0.53 -6.55
N ASN A 62 17.05 -0.38 -5.63
CA ASN A 62 18.17 -1.31 -5.70
C ASN A 62 17.72 -2.77 -5.77
N ILE A 63 16.57 -3.02 -6.38
CA ILE A 63 15.95 -4.34 -6.37
C ILE A 63 16.84 -5.41 -7.01
N ASP A 64 17.56 -5.09 -8.07
CA ASP A 64 18.46 -6.02 -8.75
C ASP A 64 19.60 -6.45 -7.81
N TYR A 65 20.21 -5.49 -7.08
CA TYR A 65 21.25 -5.79 -6.10
C TYR A 65 20.71 -6.68 -4.95
N VAL A 66 19.54 -6.37 -4.43
CA VAL A 66 18.91 -7.15 -3.35
C VAL A 66 18.59 -8.58 -3.82
N LEU A 67 18.11 -8.74 -5.05
CA LEU A 67 17.84 -10.04 -5.63
C LEU A 67 19.12 -10.86 -5.83
N HIS A 68 20.17 -10.27 -6.36
CA HIS A 68 21.47 -10.95 -6.53
C HIS A 68 22.17 -11.30 -5.20
N LEU A 69 21.91 -10.53 -4.13
CA LEU A 69 22.42 -10.86 -2.79
C LEU A 69 21.70 -12.06 -2.18
N TRP A 70 20.43 -12.25 -2.52
CA TRP A 70 19.57 -13.26 -1.89
C TRP A 70 19.41 -14.52 -2.74
N LEU A 71 19.49 -14.43 -4.06
CA LEU A 71 19.28 -15.51 -5.00
C LEU A 71 20.55 -15.75 -5.82
N VAL A 72 20.87 -17.04 -6.00
CA VAL A 72 21.96 -17.45 -6.91
C VAL A 72 21.56 -17.19 -8.36
N ASP A 73 20.32 -17.56 -8.73
CA ASP A 73 19.75 -17.31 -10.04
C ASP A 73 18.51 -16.42 -9.88
N VAL A 74 18.53 -15.24 -10.48
CA VAL A 74 17.42 -14.28 -10.45
C VAL A 74 16.47 -14.57 -11.62
N PRO A 75 15.21 -14.94 -11.36
CA PRO A 75 14.23 -15.19 -12.43
C PRO A 75 13.96 -13.91 -13.25
N ASP A 76 13.74 -14.10 -14.56
CA ASP A 76 13.30 -13.03 -15.44
C ASP A 76 12.03 -12.36 -14.89
N TYR A 77 11.97 -11.04 -14.99
CA TYR A 77 10.85 -10.22 -14.50
C TYR A 77 10.64 -10.19 -12.97
N ALA A 78 11.48 -10.86 -12.15
CA ALA A 78 11.31 -10.86 -10.70
C ALA A 78 11.35 -9.45 -10.12
N ALA A 79 12.28 -8.61 -10.55
CA ALA A 79 12.40 -7.22 -10.15
C ALA A 79 11.13 -6.41 -10.48
N LEU A 80 10.61 -6.55 -11.70
CA LEU A 80 9.39 -5.87 -12.13
C LEU A 80 8.18 -6.28 -11.27
N PHE A 81 8.03 -7.58 -11.01
CA PHE A 81 6.92 -8.08 -10.19
C PHE A 81 7.00 -7.58 -8.74
N ILE A 82 8.19 -7.51 -8.15
CA ILE A 82 8.35 -6.95 -6.80
C ILE A 82 7.95 -5.49 -6.77
N ILE A 83 8.40 -4.69 -7.73
CA ILE A 83 8.03 -3.26 -7.83
C ILE A 83 6.51 -3.11 -7.94
N LEU A 84 5.85 -3.89 -8.80
CA LEU A 84 4.40 -3.82 -8.98
C LEU A 84 3.64 -4.24 -7.71
N ILE A 85 4.09 -5.29 -7.01
CA ILE A 85 3.50 -5.71 -5.72
C ILE A 85 3.69 -4.63 -4.65
N MET A 86 4.85 -3.95 -4.60
CA MET A 86 5.07 -2.85 -3.67
C MET A 86 4.17 -1.64 -3.96
N ILE A 87 3.94 -1.33 -5.24
CA ILE A 87 2.99 -0.29 -5.65
C ILE A 87 1.56 -0.67 -5.25
N ASP A 88 1.14 -1.93 -5.49
CA ASP A 88 -0.19 -2.41 -5.06
C ASP A 88 -0.34 -2.32 -3.53
N ALA A 89 0.67 -2.70 -2.77
CA ALA A 89 0.70 -2.57 -1.33
C ALA A 89 0.60 -1.11 -0.85
N LEU A 90 1.32 -0.18 -1.48
CA LEU A 90 1.21 1.26 -1.19
C LEU A 90 -0.21 1.79 -1.47
N CYS A 91 -0.79 1.42 -2.62
CA CYS A 91 -2.18 1.76 -2.94
C CYS A 91 -3.16 1.17 -1.92
N GLY A 92 -2.96 -0.07 -1.51
CA GLY A 92 -3.78 -0.75 -0.52
C GLY A 92 -3.74 -0.11 0.87
N THR A 93 -2.59 0.45 1.28
CA THR A 93 -2.49 1.13 2.59
C THR A 93 -3.25 2.44 2.66
N LEU A 94 -3.47 3.14 1.53
CA LEU A 94 -4.23 4.40 1.49
C LEU A 94 -5.70 4.23 1.91
N PHE A 95 -6.24 3.02 1.79
CA PHE A 95 -7.62 2.69 2.14
C PHE A 95 -7.70 1.43 3.01
N GLY A 96 -6.64 1.17 3.79
CA GLY A 96 -6.39 -0.10 4.44
C GLY A 96 -7.16 -0.37 5.72
N THR A 97 -6.50 -1.08 6.62
CA THR A 97 -7.05 -1.61 7.89
C THR A 97 -7.77 -0.59 8.76
N PRO A 98 -7.33 0.69 8.93
CA PRO A 98 -8.06 1.62 9.77
C PRO A 98 -9.51 1.86 9.32
N PHE A 99 -9.78 1.90 8.01
CA PHE A 99 -11.17 1.98 7.52
C PHE A 99 -11.94 0.69 7.74
N MET A 100 -11.29 -0.48 7.58
CA MET A 100 -11.93 -1.76 7.92
C MET A 100 -12.32 -1.82 9.40
N THR A 101 -11.43 -1.41 10.29
CA THR A 101 -11.68 -1.38 11.73
C THR A 101 -12.83 -0.42 12.06
N SER A 102 -12.84 0.76 11.43
CA SER A 102 -13.92 1.73 11.59
C SER A 102 -15.28 1.16 11.18
N LEU A 103 -15.35 0.50 10.02
CA LEU A 103 -16.57 -0.16 9.56
C LEU A 103 -16.97 -1.34 10.46
N SER A 104 -16.00 -2.12 10.93
CA SER A 104 -16.26 -3.24 11.84
C SER A 104 -16.81 -2.78 13.17
N ALA A 105 -16.37 -1.63 13.69
CA ALA A 105 -16.88 -1.04 14.91
C ALA A 105 -18.37 -0.67 14.82
N THR A 106 -18.90 -0.36 13.61
CA THR A 106 -20.33 -0.06 13.42
C THR A 106 -21.24 -1.28 13.51
N GLY A 107 -20.70 -2.49 13.38
CA GLY A 107 -21.47 -3.74 13.28
C GLY A 107 -22.13 -3.99 11.91
N TRP A 108 -22.23 -2.99 11.03
CA TRP A 108 -22.83 -3.10 9.70
C TRP A 108 -21.83 -3.57 8.64
N ILE A 109 -21.21 -4.73 8.89
CA ILE A 109 -20.10 -5.25 8.11
C ILE A 109 -20.57 -5.92 6.81
N ARG A 110 -21.76 -6.53 6.80
CA ARG A 110 -22.23 -7.43 5.75
C ARG A 110 -22.16 -6.81 4.35
N ASN A 111 -22.80 -5.68 4.18
CA ASN A 111 -23.01 -5.10 2.85
C ASN A 111 -21.67 -4.61 2.25
N TYR A 112 -20.83 -3.92 3.03
CA TYR A 112 -19.54 -3.46 2.53
C TYR A 112 -18.62 -4.63 2.21
N GLN A 113 -18.62 -5.68 3.03
CA GLN A 113 -17.76 -6.85 2.81
C GLN A 113 -18.14 -7.59 1.52
N ILE A 114 -19.43 -7.78 1.25
CA ILE A 114 -19.90 -8.40 0.01
C ILE A 114 -19.44 -7.58 -1.21
N VAL A 115 -19.68 -6.27 -1.21
CA VAL A 115 -19.33 -5.40 -2.34
C VAL A 115 -17.82 -5.39 -2.59
N VAL A 116 -17.02 -5.18 -1.54
CA VAL A 116 -15.55 -5.14 -1.67
C VAL A 116 -15.00 -6.50 -2.10
N SER A 117 -15.53 -7.60 -1.57
CA SER A 117 -15.11 -8.95 -1.97
C SER A 117 -15.46 -9.26 -3.41
N CYS A 118 -16.64 -8.84 -3.90
CA CYS A 118 -17.00 -8.98 -5.31
C CYS A 118 -16.06 -8.19 -6.24
N ILE A 119 -15.68 -6.97 -5.85
CA ILE A 119 -14.73 -6.15 -6.60
C ILE A 119 -13.36 -6.85 -6.70
N ILE A 120 -12.85 -7.35 -5.59
CA ILE A 120 -11.56 -8.06 -5.56
C ILE A 120 -11.65 -9.37 -6.36
N LEU A 121 -12.77 -10.09 -6.28
CA LEU A 121 -12.98 -11.33 -7.02
C LEU A 121 -12.93 -11.10 -8.54
N CYS A 122 -13.32 -9.93 -9.03
CA CYS A 122 -13.25 -9.57 -10.45
C CYS A 122 -11.82 -9.57 -11.02
N ILE A 123 -10.79 -9.47 -10.17
CA ILE A 123 -9.39 -9.56 -10.60
C ILE A 123 -9.13 -10.89 -11.32
N PHE A 124 -9.69 -12.00 -10.82
CA PHE A 124 -9.49 -13.34 -11.38
C PHE A 124 -10.00 -13.47 -12.83
N PRO A 125 -11.29 -13.24 -13.11
CA PRO A 125 -11.82 -13.39 -14.47
C PRO A 125 -11.21 -12.37 -15.44
N ILE A 126 -10.99 -11.13 -15.02
CA ILE A 126 -10.42 -10.09 -15.88
C ILE A 126 -8.95 -10.38 -16.16
N GLY A 127 -8.17 -10.81 -15.14
CA GLY A 127 -6.79 -11.26 -15.33
C GLY A 127 -6.69 -12.45 -16.29
N TYR A 128 -7.57 -13.44 -16.14
CA TYR A 128 -7.63 -14.59 -17.05
C TYR A 128 -7.91 -14.15 -18.51
N ILE A 129 -8.88 -13.27 -18.69
CA ILE A 129 -9.23 -12.74 -20.01
C ILE A 129 -8.04 -11.99 -20.62
N ALA A 130 -7.38 -11.13 -19.86
CA ALA A 130 -6.22 -10.38 -20.33
C ALA A 130 -5.08 -11.32 -20.79
N LEU A 131 -4.77 -12.36 -20.01
CA LEU A 131 -3.76 -13.35 -20.38
C LEU A 131 -4.17 -14.16 -21.62
N LYS A 132 -5.46 -14.50 -21.77
CA LYS A 132 -5.97 -15.20 -22.94
C LYS A 132 -5.85 -14.37 -24.23
N PHE A 133 -5.95 -13.04 -24.12
CA PHE A 133 -5.71 -12.13 -25.24
C PHE A 133 -4.22 -11.86 -25.52
N GLY A 134 -3.31 -12.59 -24.88
CA GLY A 134 -1.88 -12.49 -25.12
C GLY A 134 -1.19 -11.31 -24.40
N CYS A 135 -1.85 -10.69 -23.42
CA CYS A 135 -1.19 -9.68 -22.59
C CYS A 135 -0.09 -10.31 -21.73
N SER A 136 0.95 -9.51 -21.41
CA SER A 136 2.04 -9.96 -20.55
C SER A 136 1.58 -10.32 -19.13
N ALA A 137 2.34 -11.14 -18.43
CA ALA A 137 2.06 -11.52 -17.04
C ALA A 137 1.95 -10.29 -16.09
N SER A 138 2.64 -9.19 -16.41
CA SER A 138 2.57 -7.93 -15.68
C SER A 138 1.17 -7.29 -15.70
N SER A 139 0.34 -7.60 -16.71
CA SER A 139 -1.03 -7.06 -16.81
C SER A 139 -1.89 -7.41 -15.62
N VAL A 140 -1.68 -8.59 -15.03
CA VAL A 140 -2.43 -9.04 -13.85
C VAL A 140 -2.18 -8.11 -12.66
N PHE A 141 -0.95 -7.64 -12.49
CA PHE A 141 -0.60 -6.70 -11.41
C PHE A 141 -1.22 -5.31 -11.63
N TYR A 142 -1.24 -4.81 -12.86
CA TYR A 142 -1.92 -3.54 -13.16
C TYR A 142 -3.43 -3.64 -12.90
N ILE A 143 -4.05 -4.76 -13.27
CA ILE A 143 -5.46 -5.05 -12.96
C ILE A 143 -5.65 -5.09 -11.43
N SER A 144 -4.76 -5.76 -10.68
CA SER A 144 -4.79 -5.80 -9.22
C SER A 144 -4.77 -4.40 -8.62
N ILE A 145 -3.80 -3.56 -8.99
CA ILE A 145 -3.67 -2.18 -8.51
C ILE A 145 -4.95 -1.38 -8.78
N PHE A 146 -5.51 -1.49 -9.98
CA PHE A 146 -6.74 -0.79 -10.35
C PHE A 146 -7.92 -1.21 -9.47
N PHE A 147 -8.13 -2.52 -9.27
CA PHE A 147 -9.20 -3.03 -8.42
C PHE A 147 -8.97 -2.77 -6.93
N THR A 148 -7.72 -2.78 -6.47
CA THR A 148 -7.34 -2.38 -5.10
C THR A 148 -7.74 -0.93 -4.82
N LEU A 149 -7.51 -0.01 -5.76
CA LEU A 149 -7.92 1.39 -5.63
C LEU A 149 -9.45 1.53 -5.63
N ILE A 150 -10.15 0.84 -6.52
CA ILE A 150 -11.63 0.85 -6.56
C ILE A 150 -12.20 0.31 -5.24
N ALA A 151 -11.74 -0.86 -4.80
CA ALA A 151 -12.17 -1.47 -3.55
C ALA A 151 -11.92 -0.56 -2.34
N GLY A 152 -10.76 0.10 -2.34
CA GLY A 152 -10.40 1.08 -1.32
C GLY A 152 -11.31 2.30 -1.32
N PHE A 153 -11.56 2.87 -2.48
CA PHE A 153 -12.48 4.01 -2.61
C PHE A 153 -13.91 3.65 -2.19
N VAL A 154 -14.41 2.49 -2.59
CA VAL A 154 -15.72 1.98 -2.16
C VAL A 154 -15.76 1.82 -0.64
N ARG A 155 -14.71 1.28 -0.03
CA ARG A 155 -14.58 1.18 1.44
C ARG A 155 -14.69 2.54 2.12
N PHE A 156 -14.02 3.57 1.57
CA PHE A 156 -14.15 4.94 2.05
C PHE A 156 -15.59 5.48 1.90
N LEU A 157 -16.28 5.19 0.80
CA LEU A 157 -17.67 5.60 0.60
C LEU A 157 -18.60 5.00 1.66
N PHE A 158 -18.38 3.75 2.06
CA PHE A 158 -19.10 3.14 3.17
C PHE A 158 -18.80 3.83 4.51
N CYS A 159 -17.53 4.16 4.80
CA CYS A 159 -17.18 4.95 5.99
C CYS A 159 -17.88 6.30 5.98
N ARG A 160 -17.93 6.97 4.83
CA ARG A 160 -18.64 8.25 4.70
C ARG A 160 -20.14 8.11 4.92
N SER A 161 -20.78 7.08 4.36
CA SER A 161 -22.23 6.85 4.45
C SER A 161 -22.66 6.43 5.85
N LEU A 162 -21.90 5.56 6.53
CA LEU A 162 -22.28 4.96 7.81
C LEU A 162 -21.80 5.77 9.03
N ILE A 163 -20.65 6.43 8.91
CA ILE A 163 -19.98 7.09 10.05
C ILE A 163 -19.92 8.61 9.85
N GLY A 164 -19.99 9.07 8.58
CA GLY A 164 -19.93 10.50 8.26
C GLY A 164 -18.52 11.03 8.00
N TYR A 165 -17.55 10.19 7.59
CA TYR A 165 -16.19 10.61 7.30
C TYR A 165 -16.12 11.67 6.20
N SER A 166 -15.24 12.65 6.36
CA SER A 166 -15.13 13.80 5.46
C SER A 166 -14.11 13.58 4.35
N LEU A 167 -14.56 13.61 3.09
CA LEU A 167 -13.66 13.52 1.93
C LEU A 167 -12.64 14.69 1.90
N LYS A 168 -13.07 15.91 2.31
CA LYS A 168 -12.16 17.07 2.34
C LYS A 168 -11.00 16.86 3.31
N LYS A 169 -11.27 16.28 4.49
CA LYS A 169 -10.23 15.94 5.46
C LYS A 169 -9.33 14.82 4.95
N LEU A 170 -9.89 13.76 4.34
CA LEU A 170 -9.09 12.69 3.73
C LEU A 170 -8.07 13.27 2.72
N ILE A 171 -8.53 14.13 1.82
CA ILE A 171 -7.64 14.75 0.82
C ILE A 171 -6.59 15.63 1.49
N LYS A 172 -6.97 16.47 2.45
CA LYS A 172 -6.06 17.43 3.09
C LYS A 172 -5.09 16.77 4.07
N ASP A 173 -5.56 15.84 4.89
CA ASP A 173 -4.80 15.30 6.02
C ASP A 173 -4.05 14.02 5.68
N VAL A 174 -4.46 13.31 4.61
CA VAL A 174 -3.84 12.06 4.15
C VAL A 174 -3.24 12.22 2.76
N LEU A 175 -4.07 12.43 1.73
CA LEU A 175 -3.59 12.36 0.34
C LEU A 175 -2.62 13.49 0.00
N SER A 176 -2.86 14.73 0.44
CA SER A 176 -1.98 15.86 0.17
C SER A 176 -0.59 15.70 0.79
N PRO A 177 -0.43 15.40 2.12
CA PRO A 177 0.89 15.19 2.69
C PRO A 177 1.59 13.93 2.18
N VAL A 178 0.85 12.86 1.90
CA VAL A 178 1.40 11.64 1.29
C VAL A 178 1.96 11.95 -0.11
N ALA A 179 1.17 12.59 -0.97
CA ALA A 179 1.63 13.01 -2.30
C ALA A 179 2.81 13.98 -2.22
N GLY A 180 2.76 14.95 -1.30
CA GLY A 180 3.86 15.90 -1.09
C GLY A 180 5.17 15.21 -0.71
N VAL A 181 5.15 14.33 0.28
CA VAL A 181 6.35 13.57 0.69
C VAL A 181 6.84 12.67 -0.45
N THR A 182 5.94 11.97 -1.15
CA THR A 182 6.32 11.09 -2.26
C THR A 182 6.98 11.88 -3.39
N VAL A 183 6.39 13.00 -3.80
CA VAL A 183 6.93 13.83 -4.89
C VAL A 183 8.26 14.49 -4.49
N LEU A 184 8.41 14.93 -3.24
CA LEU A 184 9.66 15.57 -2.77
C LEU A 184 10.79 14.56 -2.54
N SER A 185 10.48 13.33 -2.13
CA SER A 185 11.49 12.31 -1.84
C SER A 185 11.97 11.56 -3.09
N LEU A 186 11.19 11.52 -4.19
CA LEU A 186 11.55 10.80 -5.40
C LEU A 186 12.80 11.37 -6.12
N PRO A 187 12.94 12.70 -6.35
CA PRO A 187 14.01 13.22 -7.22
C PRO A 187 15.41 12.99 -6.64
N LEU A 188 15.60 13.16 -5.35
CA LEU A 188 16.92 13.19 -4.73
C LEU A 188 17.64 11.82 -4.77
N PRO A 189 17.05 10.70 -4.29
CA PRO A 189 17.70 9.39 -4.39
C PRO A 189 17.83 8.88 -5.83
N VAL A 190 16.86 9.23 -6.69
CA VAL A 190 16.94 8.87 -8.11
C VAL A 190 18.10 9.61 -8.78
N PHE A 191 18.26 10.91 -8.52
CA PHE A 191 19.37 11.71 -9.05
C PHE A 191 20.73 11.19 -8.55
N ILE A 192 20.84 10.86 -7.25
CA ILE A 192 22.07 10.32 -6.66
C ILE A 192 22.40 8.95 -7.26
N LYS A 193 21.40 8.07 -7.41
CA LYS A 193 21.62 6.76 -8.06
C LYS A 193 22.20 6.91 -9.45
N TYR A 194 21.64 7.78 -10.28
CA TYR A 194 22.06 7.94 -11.67
C TYR A 194 23.38 8.71 -11.86
N HIS A 195 23.74 9.63 -10.93
CA HIS A 195 24.93 10.46 -11.10
C HIS A 195 26.14 10.05 -10.24
N PHE A 196 25.93 9.41 -9.11
CA PHE A 196 27.01 9.16 -8.15
C PHE A 196 27.22 7.67 -7.81
N LEU A 197 26.28 6.80 -8.11
CA LEU A 197 26.29 5.42 -7.65
C LEU A 197 26.21 4.44 -8.82
N GLU A 198 27.26 4.44 -9.69
CA GLU A 198 27.34 3.50 -10.82
C GLU A 198 27.60 2.04 -10.40
N ALA A 199 28.24 1.81 -9.24
CA ALA A 199 28.58 0.47 -8.78
C ALA A 199 27.52 -0.08 -7.81
N GLN A 200 27.02 -1.28 -8.10
CA GLN A 200 26.14 -2.04 -7.21
C GLN A 200 26.93 -2.59 -6.01
N THR A 201 27.15 -1.77 -5.00
CA THR A 201 27.88 -2.14 -3.78
C THR A 201 26.98 -1.96 -2.56
N LEU A 202 27.23 -2.76 -1.51
CA LEU A 202 26.47 -2.72 -0.25
C LEU A 202 26.52 -1.32 0.39
N GLY A 203 27.64 -0.61 0.24
CA GLY A 203 27.77 0.79 0.69
C GLY A 203 26.82 1.74 0.00
N ASN A 204 26.58 1.56 -1.30
CA ASN A 204 25.66 2.37 -2.09
C ASN A 204 24.19 2.12 -1.69
N PHE A 205 23.84 0.86 -1.40
CA PHE A 205 22.52 0.53 -0.87
C PHE A 205 22.26 1.19 0.49
N ILE A 206 23.23 1.10 1.41
CA ILE A 206 23.10 1.73 2.74
C ILE A 206 23.01 3.26 2.63
N SER A 207 23.82 3.89 1.78
CA SER A 207 23.76 5.34 1.58
C SER A 207 22.41 5.82 1.06
N LEU A 208 21.78 5.08 0.14
CA LEU A 208 20.44 5.38 -0.35
C LEU A 208 19.33 5.18 0.69
N CYS A 209 19.53 4.30 1.67
CA CYS A 209 18.59 4.11 2.78
C CYS A 209 18.65 5.23 3.84
N ILE A 210 19.79 5.93 3.94
CA ILE A 210 20.02 6.99 4.94
C ILE A 210 19.56 8.36 4.43
N ILE A 211 19.52 8.57 3.11
CA ILE A 211 19.06 9.80 2.46
C ILE A 211 17.53 9.82 2.37
#